data_428d31e7bc22e148fd8b037b1f30b966
#
_entry.id   428d31e7bc22e148fd8b037b1f30b966
#
_cell.length_a   1.000
_cell.length_b   1.000
_cell.length_c   1.000
_cell.angle_alpha   90.00
_cell.angle_beta   90.00
_cell.angle_gamma   90.00
#
_symmetry.space_group_name_H-M   'P 1'
#
loop_
_entity.id
_entity.type
_entity.pdbx_description
1 polymer ?
#
loop_
_entity_poly.entity_id
_entity_poly.type
_entity_poly.pdbx_seq_one_letter_code
_entity_poly.pdbx_strand_id
1 'polypeptide(L)'
;SMVNDFTGGSFMETHYHSQFDNDEFYDEQVYRLHHELFALLILALDETAVVPLQFSPVVQRIRKGLEQCREICYRADVAGQLGEKKRVLLEKIEELETLSDRALRRCREEYEAVEEYNRNYKQLLRDGKYDEAEKLFRQIRPLEQKLLARFQQEQDAFVRIDWYGNVLYPHEICSANLRLLGGAVRNLKEQRLSSALRKLYQVDNNAYAFNFDEEVYRHFTDYVFHQPKDRLKWGYGRLPEHENLYGTVKQLLQKEKQLEMLTGSGMKEMDYREEITSLEHACSKLVV
;
A
#
# COMPACT_ATOMS: atom_id res chain seq x y z
N SER A 1 -4.32 -13.37 5.15
CA SER A 1 -4.63 -13.65 6.56
C SER A 1 -5.96 -13.01 6.88
N MET A 2 -6.88 -13.76 7.44
CA MET A 2 -8.06 -13.17 8.06
C MET A 2 -7.58 -12.50 9.35
N VAL A 3 -7.09 -11.30 9.21
CA VAL A 3 -6.66 -10.51 10.36
C VAL A 3 -7.90 -9.85 10.90
N ASN A 4 -8.15 -10.06 12.16
CA ASN A 4 -9.18 -9.35 12.87
C ASN A 4 -8.94 -7.85 12.79
N ASP A 5 -10.01 -7.11 12.93
CA ASP A 5 -9.97 -5.67 12.97
C ASP A 5 -9.05 -5.17 14.08
N PHE A 6 -8.02 -4.44 13.71
CA PHE A 6 -7.11 -3.77 14.63
C PHE A 6 -7.65 -2.38 14.97
N THR A 7 -8.87 -2.31 15.47
CA THR A 7 -9.41 -1.06 16.00
C THR A 7 -8.79 -0.74 17.36
N GLY A 8 -8.58 0.54 17.62
CA GLY A 8 -8.03 1.00 18.91
C GLY A 8 -8.83 0.46 20.09
N GLY A 9 -8.15 -0.14 21.06
CA GLY A 9 -8.76 -0.82 22.18
C GLY A 9 -9.19 -2.26 21.92
N SER A 10 -8.83 -2.82 20.75
CA SER A 10 -9.08 -4.23 20.43
C SER A 10 -8.30 -5.17 21.37
N PHE A 11 -8.75 -6.42 21.47
CA PHE A 11 -8.03 -7.47 22.22
C PHE A 11 -6.55 -7.55 21.81
N MET A 12 -6.24 -7.41 20.53
CA MET A 12 -4.86 -7.44 20.02
C MET A 12 -3.97 -6.33 20.55
N GLU A 13 -4.53 -5.15 20.83
CA GLU A 13 -3.78 -4.02 21.37
C GLU A 13 -3.67 -4.04 22.89
N THR A 14 -4.67 -4.60 23.57
CA THR A 14 -4.82 -4.47 25.02
C THR A 14 -4.46 -5.73 25.78
N HIS A 15 -4.63 -6.92 25.20
CA HIS A 15 -4.54 -8.21 25.90
C HIS A 15 -3.53 -9.16 25.27
N TYR A 16 -3.46 -9.24 23.93
CA TYR A 16 -2.66 -10.22 23.21
C TYR A 16 -1.18 -10.20 23.62
N HIS A 17 -0.64 -11.37 23.96
CA HIS A 17 0.71 -11.56 24.49
C HIS A 17 1.03 -10.78 25.77
N SER A 18 0.02 -10.47 26.57
CA SER A 18 0.18 -9.86 27.88
C SER A 18 -0.34 -10.77 29.00
N GLN A 19 -0.18 -10.34 30.27
CA GLN A 19 -0.77 -11.04 31.41
C GLN A 19 -2.31 -11.05 31.43
N PHE A 20 -2.92 -10.25 30.59
CA PHE A 20 -4.38 -10.18 30.41
C PHE A 20 -4.88 -11.07 29.27
N ASP A 21 -3.99 -11.80 28.59
CA ASP A 21 -4.33 -12.78 27.56
C ASP A 21 -4.74 -14.10 28.22
N ASN A 22 -5.99 -14.18 28.64
CA ASN A 22 -6.58 -15.29 29.37
C ASN A 22 -7.97 -15.63 28.82
N ASP A 23 -8.59 -16.68 29.37
CA ASP A 23 -9.88 -17.23 28.92
C ASP A 23 -11.10 -16.36 29.28
N GLU A 24 -10.95 -15.28 30.07
CA GLU A 24 -12.04 -14.36 30.42
C GLU A 24 -12.66 -13.69 29.18
N PHE A 25 -11.85 -13.53 28.12
CA PHE A 25 -12.25 -12.92 26.84
C PHE A 25 -12.64 -13.94 25.77
N TYR A 26 -12.70 -15.24 26.16
CA TYR A 26 -13.11 -16.27 25.21
C TYR A 26 -14.64 -16.19 25.00
N ASP A 27 -15.01 -15.95 23.72
CA ASP A 27 -16.39 -15.97 23.26
C ASP A 27 -16.61 -17.20 22.39
N GLU A 28 -17.36 -18.19 22.88
CA GLU A 28 -17.64 -19.44 22.20
C GLU A 28 -18.35 -19.22 20.85
N GLN A 29 -19.24 -18.23 20.75
CA GLN A 29 -19.98 -17.97 19.52
C GLN A 29 -19.04 -17.38 18.44
N VAL A 30 -18.17 -16.47 18.81
CA VAL A 30 -17.16 -15.90 17.90
C VAL A 30 -16.17 -16.97 17.46
N TYR A 31 -15.73 -17.81 18.40
CA TYR A 31 -14.80 -18.90 18.10
C TYR A 31 -15.43 -19.92 17.13
N ARG A 32 -16.67 -20.30 17.37
CA ARG A 32 -17.43 -21.20 16.52
C ARG A 32 -17.63 -20.60 15.12
N LEU A 33 -18.01 -19.33 15.02
CA LEU A 33 -18.14 -18.62 13.74
C LEU A 33 -16.84 -18.64 12.96
N HIS A 34 -15.70 -18.38 13.61
CA HIS A 34 -14.40 -18.45 12.95
C HIS A 34 -14.08 -19.85 12.42
N HIS A 35 -14.31 -20.89 13.22
CA HIS A 35 -14.09 -22.28 12.80
C HIS A 35 -14.99 -22.67 11.61
N GLU A 36 -16.26 -22.32 11.67
CA GLU A 36 -17.20 -22.56 10.56
C GLU A 36 -16.76 -21.83 9.28
N LEU A 37 -16.32 -20.56 9.40
CA LEU A 37 -15.81 -19.78 8.27
C LEU A 37 -14.55 -20.40 7.68
N PHE A 38 -13.59 -20.82 8.52
CA PHE A 38 -12.37 -21.48 8.05
C PHE A 38 -12.68 -22.83 7.38
N ALA A 39 -13.57 -23.63 7.98
CA ALA A 39 -13.97 -24.89 7.38
C ALA A 39 -14.62 -24.70 6.01
N LEU A 40 -15.53 -23.72 5.88
CA LEU A 40 -16.15 -23.39 4.59
C LEU A 40 -15.12 -22.89 3.55
N LEU A 41 -14.14 -22.10 3.98
CA LEU A 41 -13.07 -21.63 3.11
C LEU A 41 -12.20 -22.79 2.61
N ILE A 42 -11.83 -23.70 3.50
CA ILE A 42 -11.05 -24.90 3.13
C ILE A 42 -11.81 -25.75 2.14
N LEU A 43 -13.09 -26.03 2.41
CA LEU A 43 -13.96 -26.81 1.51
C LEU A 43 -14.12 -26.13 0.15
N ALA A 44 -14.31 -24.81 0.14
CA ALA A 44 -14.44 -24.05 -1.10
C ALA A 44 -13.16 -24.13 -1.96
N LEU A 45 -11.98 -24.10 -1.31
CA LEU A 45 -10.68 -24.24 -2.00
C LEU A 45 -10.45 -25.69 -2.47
N ASP A 46 -10.86 -26.68 -1.69
CA ASP A 46 -10.74 -28.10 -2.05
C ASP A 46 -11.56 -28.47 -3.28
N GLU A 47 -12.73 -27.83 -3.46
CA GLU A 47 -13.56 -27.96 -4.66
C GLU A 47 -13.06 -27.12 -5.86
N THR A 48 -11.88 -26.52 -5.77
CA THR A 48 -11.33 -25.59 -6.76
C THR A 48 -10.13 -26.21 -7.45
N ALA A 49 -10.21 -26.39 -8.76
CA ALA A 49 -9.11 -26.97 -9.54
C ALA A 49 -8.00 -25.97 -9.86
N VAL A 50 -8.35 -24.68 -9.96
CA VAL A 50 -7.41 -23.56 -10.19
C VAL A 50 -7.79 -22.42 -9.26
N VAL A 51 -6.83 -21.87 -8.55
CA VAL A 51 -7.06 -20.70 -7.67
C VAL A 51 -7.60 -19.53 -8.50
N PRO A 52 -8.80 -18.97 -8.20
CA PRO A 52 -9.46 -17.95 -9.02
C PRO A 52 -8.86 -16.56 -8.77
N LEU A 53 -7.63 -16.35 -9.23
CA LEU A 53 -6.93 -15.08 -9.11
C LEU A 53 -7.51 -14.03 -10.06
N GLN A 54 -7.82 -12.85 -9.52
CA GLN A 54 -8.28 -11.71 -10.29
C GLN A 54 -7.17 -10.67 -10.44
N PHE A 55 -6.76 -10.37 -11.66
CA PHE A 55 -5.74 -9.35 -11.97
C PHE A 55 -6.36 -7.99 -12.36
N SER A 56 -7.65 -7.96 -12.65
CA SER A 56 -8.37 -6.73 -13.02
C SER A 56 -8.28 -5.58 -12.00
N PRO A 57 -8.25 -5.80 -10.65
CA PRO A 57 -8.16 -4.70 -9.70
C PRO A 57 -6.91 -3.84 -9.85
N VAL A 58 -5.76 -4.44 -10.19
CA VAL A 58 -4.49 -3.73 -10.45
C VAL A 58 -4.65 -2.78 -11.63
N VAL A 59 -5.17 -3.28 -12.74
CA VAL A 59 -5.37 -2.48 -13.97
C VAL A 59 -6.42 -1.38 -13.76
N GLN A 60 -7.50 -1.67 -13.03
CA GLN A 60 -8.51 -0.67 -12.67
C GLN A 60 -7.93 0.47 -11.84
N ARG A 61 -7.02 0.15 -10.92
CA ARG A 61 -6.33 1.16 -10.11
C ARG A 61 -5.44 2.07 -10.96
N ILE A 62 -4.67 1.47 -11.89
CA ILE A 62 -3.85 2.22 -12.86
C ILE A 62 -4.73 3.14 -13.68
N ARG A 63 -5.85 2.65 -14.22
CA ARG A 63 -6.78 3.44 -15.02
C ARG A 63 -7.34 4.64 -14.25
N LYS A 64 -7.76 4.42 -12.99
CA LYS A 64 -8.20 5.52 -12.13
C LYS A 64 -7.11 6.57 -11.91
N GLY A 65 -5.85 6.15 -11.79
CA GLY A 65 -4.69 7.04 -11.73
C GLY A 65 -4.52 7.87 -13.01
N LEU A 66 -4.71 7.26 -14.18
CA LEU A 66 -4.65 7.95 -15.48
C LEU A 66 -5.75 9.02 -15.63
N GLU A 67 -6.98 8.73 -15.20
CA GLU A 67 -8.08 9.69 -15.15
C GLU A 67 -7.71 10.92 -14.30
N GLN A 68 -7.12 10.70 -13.12
CA GLN A 68 -6.64 11.77 -12.25
C GLN A 68 -5.51 12.58 -12.90
N CYS A 69 -4.56 11.92 -13.57
CA CYS A 69 -3.48 12.57 -14.32
C CYS A 69 -4.05 13.47 -15.43
N ARG A 70 -5.05 12.99 -16.15
CA ARG A 70 -5.75 13.76 -17.20
C ARG A 70 -6.39 15.03 -16.64
N GLU A 71 -7.09 14.92 -15.51
CA GLU A 71 -7.67 16.08 -14.83
C GLU A 71 -6.61 17.09 -14.39
N ILE A 72 -5.48 16.62 -13.84
CA ILE A 72 -4.37 17.47 -13.44
C ILE A 72 -3.79 18.19 -14.65
N CYS A 73 -3.60 17.50 -15.77
CA CYS A 73 -3.12 18.13 -17.02
C CYS A 73 -4.05 19.25 -17.48
N TYR A 74 -5.36 19.07 -17.43
CA TYR A 74 -6.31 20.12 -17.80
C TYR A 74 -6.28 21.31 -16.84
N ARG A 75 -6.21 21.07 -15.53
CA ARG A 75 -6.12 22.15 -14.52
C ARG A 75 -4.82 22.96 -14.64
N ALA A 76 -3.70 22.26 -14.83
CA ALA A 76 -2.39 22.90 -15.01
C ALA A 76 -2.30 23.70 -16.31
N ASP A 77 -3.02 23.29 -17.36
CA ASP A 77 -3.11 24.03 -18.61
C ASP A 77 -3.88 25.35 -18.46
N VAL A 78 -4.99 25.35 -17.72
CA VAL A 78 -5.75 26.57 -17.40
C VAL A 78 -4.86 27.59 -16.67
N ALA A 79 -3.90 27.11 -15.86
CA ALA A 79 -2.92 27.95 -15.19
C ALA A 79 -1.71 28.32 -16.07
N GLY A 80 -1.66 27.87 -17.33
CA GLY A 80 -0.55 28.13 -18.25
C GLY A 80 0.77 27.42 -17.92
N GLN A 81 0.72 26.37 -17.11
CA GLN A 81 1.91 25.70 -16.57
C GLN A 81 2.53 24.65 -17.50
N LEU A 82 1.75 24.06 -18.40
CA LEU A 82 2.19 22.94 -19.23
C LEU A 82 2.68 23.32 -20.64
N GLY A 83 2.13 24.39 -21.24
CA GLY A 83 2.53 24.79 -22.59
C GLY A 83 2.46 23.65 -23.61
N GLU A 84 3.52 23.50 -24.41
CA GLU A 84 3.61 22.46 -25.44
C GLU A 84 3.65 21.02 -24.88
N LYS A 85 4.05 20.82 -23.61
CA LYS A 85 4.11 19.51 -22.98
C LYS A 85 2.73 18.87 -22.81
N LYS A 86 1.66 19.69 -22.76
CA LYS A 86 0.28 19.20 -22.61
C LYS A 86 -0.08 18.13 -23.62
N ARG A 87 0.18 18.39 -24.90
CA ARG A 87 -0.18 17.48 -25.99
C ARG A 87 0.50 16.11 -25.80
N VAL A 88 1.81 16.12 -25.53
CA VAL A 88 2.58 14.89 -25.33
C VAL A 88 2.08 14.10 -24.13
N LEU A 89 1.76 14.77 -23.01
CA LEU A 89 1.22 14.11 -21.83
C LEU A 89 -0.15 13.48 -22.08
N LEU A 90 -1.05 14.20 -22.75
CA LEU A 90 -2.38 13.67 -23.08
C LEU A 90 -2.31 12.50 -24.07
N GLU A 91 -1.43 12.52 -25.08
CA GLU A 91 -1.18 11.40 -25.99
C GLU A 91 -0.70 10.16 -25.21
N LYS A 92 0.22 10.33 -24.26
CA LYS A 92 0.71 9.22 -23.42
C LYS A 92 -0.37 8.68 -22.49
N ILE A 93 -1.21 9.51 -21.92
CA ILE A 93 -2.34 9.07 -21.09
C ILE A 93 -3.30 8.23 -21.95
N GLU A 94 -3.62 8.67 -23.17
CA GLU A 94 -4.51 7.94 -24.08
C GLU A 94 -3.95 6.58 -24.52
N GLU A 95 -2.63 6.52 -24.82
CA GLU A 95 -1.94 5.26 -25.09
C GLU A 95 -2.08 4.27 -23.91
N LEU A 96 -1.83 4.75 -22.68
CA LEU A 96 -1.92 3.93 -21.47
C LEU A 96 -3.35 3.51 -21.13
N GLU A 97 -4.33 4.37 -21.37
CA GLU A 97 -5.76 4.03 -21.22
C GLU A 97 -6.15 2.93 -22.22
N THR A 98 -5.74 3.05 -23.46
CA THR A 98 -5.98 2.03 -24.51
C THR A 98 -5.33 0.68 -24.12
N LEU A 99 -4.12 0.72 -23.58
CA LEU A 99 -3.43 -0.47 -23.10
C LEU A 99 -4.16 -1.09 -21.89
N SER A 100 -4.63 -0.25 -20.96
CA SER A 100 -5.38 -0.67 -19.79
C SER A 100 -6.71 -1.34 -20.18
N ASP A 101 -7.42 -0.81 -21.18
CA ASP A 101 -8.66 -1.43 -21.69
C ASP A 101 -8.43 -2.81 -22.30
N ARG A 102 -7.33 -2.98 -23.03
CA ARG A 102 -6.94 -4.30 -23.55
C ARG A 102 -6.59 -5.27 -22.43
N ALA A 103 -5.83 -4.79 -21.43
CA ALA A 103 -5.46 -5.58 -20.27
C ALA A 103 -6.69 -6.02 -19.48
N LEU A 104 -7.66 -5.13 -19.24
CA LEU A 104 -8.90 -5.44 -18.54
C LEU A 104 -9.72 -6.52 -19.27
N ARG A 105 -9.83 -6.45 -20.60
CA ARG A 105 -10.51 -7.49 -21.37
C ARG A 105 -9.83 -8.84 -21.18
N ARG A 106 -8.51 -8.91 -21.32
CA ARG A 106 -7.76 -10.16 -21.12
C ARG A 106 -7.90 -10.71 -19.69
N CYS A 107 -7.80 -9.86 -18.67
CA CYS A 107 -8.00 -10.29 -17.29
C CYS A 107 -9.40 -10.88 -17.06
N ARG A 108 -10.42 -10.34 -17.72
CA ARG A 108 -11.77 -10.87 -17.65
C ARG A 108 -11.92 -12.23 -18.36
N GLU A 109 -11.41 -12.33 -19.58
CA GLU A 109 -11.41 -13.58 -20.36
C GLU A 109 -10.68 -14.71 -19.64
N GLU A 110 -9.50 -14.41 -19.06
CA GLU A 110 -8.73 -15.36 -18.26
C GLU A 110 -9.51 -15.80 -17.01
N TYR A 111 -10.12 -14.87 -16.29
CA TYR A 111 -10.91 -15.18 -15.11
C TYR A 111 -12.15 -16.03 -15.44
N GLU A 112 -12.87 -15.70 -16.49
CA GLU A 112 -14.03 -16.46 -16.98
C GLU A 112 -13.65 -17.91 -17.36
N ALA A 113 -12.49 -18.09 -18.00
CA ALA A 113 -11.97 -19.43 -18.32
C ALA A 113 -11.62 -20.22 -17.06
N VAL A 114 -11.01 -19.61 -16.05
CA VAL A 114 -10.71 -20.25 -14.76
C VAL A 114 -12.01 -20.66 -14.06
N GLU A 115 -13.00 -19.80 -14.03
CA GLU A 115 -14.31 -20.09 -13.45
C GLU A 115 -15.04 -21.26 -14.17
N GLU A 116 -14.86 -21.38 -15.49
CA GLU A 116 -15.39 -22.51 -16.25
C GLU A 116 -14.70 -23.83 -15.87
N TYR A 117 -13.38 -23.85 -15.77
CA TYR A 117 -12.65 -25.02 -15.28
C TYR A 117 -13.09 -25.44 -13.89
N ASN A 118 -13.24 -24.49 -12.97
CA ASN A 118 -13.67 -24.75 -11.61
C ASN A 118 -15.11 -25.29 -11.54
N ARG A 119 -16.03 -24.73 -12.34
CA ARG A 119 -17.40 -25.27 -12.45
C ARG A 119 -17.42 -26.72 -12.93
N ASN A 120 -16.62 -27.02 -13.97
CA ASN A 120 -16.54 -28.38 -14.52
C ASN A 120 -15.94 -29.35 -13.49
N TYR A 121 -14.87 -28.96 -12.81
CA TYR A 121 -14.24 -29.78 -11.77
C TYR A 121 -15.21 -30.07 -10.63
N LYS A 122 -15.87 -29.04 -10.11
CA LYS A 122 -16.87 -29.16 -9.06
C LYS A 122 -18.05 -30.07 -9.46
N GLN A 123 -18.49 -30.00 -10.70
CA GLN A 123 -19.55 -30.88 -11.22
C GLN A 123 -19.09 -32.33 -11.26
N LEU A 124 -17.86 -32.63 -11.72
CA LEU A 124 -17.32 -33.98 -11.73
C LEU A 124 -17.23 -34.57 -10.30
N LEU A 125 -16.81 -33.78 -9.32
CA LEU A 125 -16.79 -34.21 -7.92
C LEU A 125 -18.19 -34.56 -7.40
N ARG A 126 -19.19 -33.70 -7.70
CA ARG A 126 -20.57 -33.94 -7.30
C ARG A 126 -21.20 -35.16 -7.94
N ASP A 127 -20.80 -35.48 -9.17
CA ASP A 127 -21.26 -36.66 -9.90
C ASP A 127 -20.52 -37.95 -9.47
N GLY A 128 -19.56 -37.85 -8.52
CA GLY A 128 -18.75 -38.99 -8.10
C GLY A 128 -17.72 -39.46 -9.13
N LYS A 129 -17.42 -38.65 -10.16
CA LYS A 129 -16.50 -38.96 -11.26
C LYS A 129 -15.07 -38.55 -10.90
N TYR A 130 -14.55 -39.15 -9.83
CA TYR A 130 -13.26 -38.76 -9.25
C TYR A 130 -12.09 -38.94 -10.21
N ASP A 131 -12.05 -40.01 -11.01
CA ASP A 131 -10.97 -40.24 -11.98
C ASP A 131 -10.95 -39.15 -13.08
N GLU A 132 -12.12 -38.71 -13.53
CA GLU A 132 -12.23 -37.64 -14.51
C GLU A 132 -11.85 -36.28 -13.90
N ALA A 133 -12.25 -36.03 -12.66
CA ALA A 133 -11.86 -34.83 -11.91
C ALA A 133 -10.35 -34.77 -11.72
N GLU A 134 -9.70 -35.87 -11.32
CA GLU A 134 -8.25 -35.90 -11.16
C GLU A 134 -7.52 -35.71 -12.49
N LYS A 135 -8.04 -36.29 -13.58
CA LYS A 135 -7.48 -36.08 -14.92
C LYS A 135 -7.57 -34.61 -15.32
N LEU A 136 -8.70 -33.95 -15.11
CA LEU A 136 -8.88 -32.53 -15.37
C LEU A 136 -7.92 -31.71 -14.53
N PHE A 137 -7.83 -31.97 -13.23
CA PHE A 137 -6.91 -31.29 -12.32
C PHE A 137 -5.45 -31.35 -12.79
N ARG A 138 -4.99 -32.53 -13.18
CA ARG A 138 -3.62 -32.71 -13.70
C ARG A 138 -3.39 -31.95 -15.02
N GLN A 139 -4.40 -31.91 -15.90
CA GLN A 139 -4.29 -31.20 -17.18
C GLN A 139 -4.18 -29.68 -17.03
N ILE A 140 -4.85 -29.11 -16.04
CA ILE A 140 -4.86 -27.65 -15.83
C ILE A 140 -3.80 -27.15 -14.86
N ARG A 141 -3.05 -28.03 -14.17
CA ARG A 141 -1.98 -27.63 -13.26
C ARG A 141 -0.93 -26.69 -13.85
N PRO A 142 -0.50 -26.83 -15.14
CA PRO A 142 0.41 -25.85 -15.74
C PRO A 142 -0.20 -24.43 -15.85
N LEU A 143 -1.52 -24.32 -16.02
CA LEU A 143 -2.21 -23.03 -16.01
C LEU A 143 -2.16 -22.40 -14.62
N GLU A 144 -2.46 -23.17 -13.57
CA GLU A 144 -2.36 -22.70 -12.19
C GLU A 144 -0.95 -22.19 -11.85
N GLN A 145 0.08 -22.96 -12.19
CA GLN A 145 1.46 -22.55 -11.97
C GLN A 145 1.80 -21.24 -12.69
N LYS A 146 1.30 -21.06 -13.92
CA LYS A 146 1.47 -19.82 -14.68
C LYS A 146 0.76 -18.64 -14.02
N LEU A 147 -0.46 -18.84 -13.52
CA LEU A 147 -1.23 -17.80 -12.82
C LEU A 147 -0.57 -17.41 -11.49
N LEU A 148 -0.07 -18.38 -10.73
CA LEU A 148 0.65 -18.11 -9.48
C LEU A 148 1.98 -17.37 -9.74
N ALA A 149 2.72 -17.76 -10.76
CA ALA A 149 3.94 -17.04 -11.14
C ALA A 149 3.66 -15.60 -11.57
N ARG A 150 2.58 -15.38 -12.35
CA ARG A 150 2.11 -14.04 -12.71
C ARG A 150 1.67 -13.24 -11.47
N PHE A 151 0.91 -13.86 -10.56
CA PHE A 151 0.50 -13.21 -9.31
C PHE A 151 1.71 -12.71 -8.52
N GLN A 152 2.74 -13.54 -8.37
CA GLN A 152 3.98 -13.16 -7.70
C GLN A 152 4.67 -11.98 -8.41
N GLN A 153 4.77 -12.02 -9.74
CA GLN A 153 5.37 -10.94 -10.52
C GLN A 153 4.59 -9.62 -10.39
N GLU A 154 3.25 -9.68 -10.45
CA GLU A 154 2.42 -8.49 -10.30
C GLU A 154 2.46 -7.95 -8.86
N GLN A 155 2.48 -8.84 -7.86
CA GLN A 155 2.68 -8.45 -6.46
C GLN A 155 3.99 -7.71 -6.27
N ASP A 156 5.09 -8.24 -6.80
CA ASP A 156 6.41 -7.61 -6.69
C ASP A 156 6.47 -6.26 -7.43
N ALA A 157 5.80 -6.17 -8.58
CA ALA A 157 5.81 -4.96 -9.40
C ALA A 157 4.89 -3.86 -8.88
N PHE A 158 3.70 -4.21 -8.38
CA PHE A 158 2.61 -3.25 -8.15
C PHE A 158 2.14 -3.13 -6.71
N VAL A 159 2.40 -4.13 -5.84
CA VAL A 159 1.89 -4.09 -4.48
C VAL A 159 2.93 -3.54 -3.52
N ARG A 160 2.54 -2.49 -2.81
CA ARG A 160 3.24 -1.92 -1.65
C ARG A 160 2.22 -1.73 -0.56
N ILE A 161 2.62 -1.97 0.67
CA ILE A 161 1.75 -1.80 1.84
C ILE A 161 2.37 -0.71 2.70
N ASP A 162 1.59 0.31 3.03
CA ASP A 162 2.03 1.33 3.96
C ASP A 162 1.91 0.83 5.41
N TRP A 163 2.46 1.61 6.35
CA TRP A 163 2.44 1.27 7.77
C TRP A 163 1.03 1.13 8.35
N TYR A 164 0.05 1.75 7.73
CA TYR A 164 -1.36 1.73 8.14
C TYR A 164 -2.19 0.64 7.44
N GLY A 165 -1.54 -0.27 6.71
CA GLY A 165 -2.18 -1.35 6.00
C GLY A 165 -2.83 -0.97 4.67
N ASN A 166 -2.64 0.27 4.18
CA ASN A 166 -3.15 0.65 2.87
C ASN A 166 -2.26 0.13 1.76
N VAL A 167 -2.88 -0.33 0.68
CA VAL A 167 -2.15 -0.73 -0.52
C VAL A 167 -1.84 0.51 -1.37
N LEU A 168 -0.55 0.70 -1.67
CA LEU A 168 -0.05 1.72 -2.59
C LEU A 168 0.61 1.06 -3.80
N TYR A 169 0.38 1.62 -4.98
CA TYR A 169 1.06 1.18 -6.19
C TYR A 169 2.31 2.04 -6.44
N PRO A 170 3.36 1.50 -7.09
CA PRO A 170 4.60 2.25 -7.32
C PRO A 170 4.41 3.61 -7.98
N HIS A 171 3.43 3.74 -8.89
CA HIS A 171 3.13 5.01 -9.56
C HIS A 171 2.42 6.04 -8.65
N GLU A 172 1.92 5.64 -7.49
CA GLU A 172 1.26 6.52 -6.52
C GLU A 172 2.20 7.06 -5.45
N ILE A 173 3.36 6.42 -5.25
CA ILE A 173 4.27 6.71 -4.14
C ILE A 173 4.75 8.15 -4.17
N CYS A 174 5.20 8.62 -5.33
CA CYS A 174 5.69 9.99 -5.48
C CYS A 174 4.61 11.01 -5.14
N SER A 175 3.39 10.85 -5.67
CA SER A 175 2.27 11.74 -5.39
C SER A 175 1.79 11.65 -3.93
N ALA A 176 1.89 10.48 -3.30
CA ALA A 176 1.59 10.29 -1.89
C ALA A 176 2.59 11.05 -1.01
N ASN A 177 3.89 10.89 -1.28
CA ASN A 177 4.94 11.59 -0.57
C ASN A 177 4.84 13.12 -0.73
N LEU A 178 4.56 13.61 -1.93
CA LEU A 178 4.34 15.04 -2.17
C LEU A 178 3.16 15.59 -1.36
N ARG A 179 2.04 14.86 -1.28
CA ARG A 179 0.89 15.25 -0.45
C ARG A 179 1.23 15.28 1.04
N LEU A 180 2.00 14.31 1.52
CA LEU A 180 2.42 14.22 2.91
C LEU A 180 3.36 15.37 3.28
N LEU A 181 4.41 15.58 2.49
CA LEU A 181 5.36 16.69 2.69
C LEU A 181 4.68 18.06 2.61
N GLY A 182 3.91 18.32 1.58
CA GLY A 182 3.17 19.57 1.44
C GLY A 182 2.13 19.78 2.55
N GLY A 183 1.53 18.70 3.04
CA GLY A 183 0.65 18.72 4.21
C GLY A 183 1.41 19.02 5.51
N ALA A 184 2.61 18.48 5.68
CA ALA A 184 3.47 18.77 6.83
C ALA A 184 3.90 20.26 6.83
N VAL A 185 4.34 20.78 5.70
CA VAL A 185 4.68 22.20 5.52
C VAL A 185 3.51 23.12 5.91
N ARG A 186 2.31 22.82 5.42
CA ARG A 186 1.11 23.60 5.80
C ARG A 186 0.85 23.55 7.29
N ASN A 187 0.92 22.37 7.90
CA ASN A 187 0.70 22.21 9.33
C ASN A 187 1.75 23.00 10.16
N LEU A 188 3.01 23.04 9.75
CA LEU A 188 4.03 23.85 10.42
C LEU A 188 3.77 25.34 10.29
N LYS A 189 3.39 25.83 9.10
CA LYS A 189 2.97 27.21 8.88
C LYS A 189 1.76 27.62 9.75
N GLU A 190 0.90 26.66 10.08
CA GLU A 190 -0.26 26.82 10.94
C GLU A 190 0.01 26.45 12.41
N GLN A 191 1.26 26.31 12.82
CA GLN A 191 1.67 25.99 14.19
C GLN A 191 1.12 24.64 14.72
N ARG A 192 0.81 23.68 13.82
CA ARG A 192 0.26 22.36 14.16
C ARG A 192 1.33 21.26 14.09
N LEU A 193 2.29 21.31 15.00
CA LEU A 193 3.49 20.48 14.99
C LEU A 193 3.17 18.97 15.00
N SER A 194 2.35 18.49 15.94
CA SER A 194 2.02 17.05 16.03
C SER A 194 1.31 16.53 14.78
N SER A 195 0.53 17.39 14.09
CA SER A 195 -0.09 17.03 12.81
C SER A 195 0.92 16.98 11.67
N ALA A 196 1.96 17.82 11.69
CA ALA A 196 3.08 17.76 10.76
C ALA A 196 3.90 16.46 10.94
N LEU A 197 4.28 16.15 12.19
CA LEU A 197 5.01 14.92 12.51
C LEU A 197 4.27 13.67 12.08
N ARG A 198 2.96 13.57 12.34
CA ARG A 198 2.14 12.43 11.86
C ARG A 198 2.19 12.24 10.36
N LYS A 199 2.30 13.31 9.56
CA LYS A 199 2.47 13.21 8.11
C LYS A 199 3.88 12.78 7.73
N LEU A 200 4.90 13.30 8.40
CA LEU A 200 6.30 12.95 8.13
C LEU A 200 6.58 11.48 8.43
N TYR A 201 5.97 10.92 9.46
CA TYR A 201 6.07 9.49 9.75
C TYR A 201 5.49 8.58 8.66
N GLN A 202 4.58 9.09 7.84
CA GLN A 202 3.99 8.33 6.73
C GLN A 202 4.82 8.43 5.44
N VAL A 203 5.69 9.45 5.31
CA VAL A 203 6.54 9.60 4.12
C VAL A 203 7.44 8.37 3.97
N ASP A 204 7.38 7.73 2.80
CA ASP A 204 8.10 6.50 2.50
C ASP A 204 7.88 5.35 3.49
N ASN A 205 6.81 5.39 4.26
CA ASN A 205 6.52 4.39 5.28
C ASN A 205 7.60 4.29 6.38
N ASN A 206 8.23 5.41 6.71
CA ASN A 206 9.41 5.47 7.57
C ASN A 206 9.12 5.69 9.07
N ALA A 207 7.85 5.62 9.51
CA ALA A 207 7.47 5.87 10.91
C ALA A 207 8.37 5.13 11.91
N TYR A 208 8.66 3.89 11.61
CA TYR A 208 9.46 3.04 12.49
C TYR A 208 10.93 3.47 12.56
N ALA A 209 11.52 3.84 11.43
CA ALA A 209 12.94 4.19 11.36
C ALA A 209 13.30 5.44 12.16
N PHE A 210 12.41 6.42 12.25
CA PHE A 210 12.65 7.65 13.03
C PHE A 210 12.72 7.44 14.55
N ASN A 211 12.30 6.28 15.07
CA ASN A 211 12.41 5.95 16.49
C ASN A 211 13.83 5.56 16.91
N PHE A 212 14.69 5.24 15.97
CA PHE A 212 16.07 4.83 16.21
C PHE A 212 17.05 6.03 16.15
N ASP A 213 18.31 5.76 16.42
CA ASP A 213 19.40 6.71 16.14
C ASP A 213 19.69 6.80 14.63
N GLU A 214 20.54 7.76 14.25
CA GLU A 214 20.81 8.04 12.83
C GLU A 214 21.55 6.90 12.14
N GLU A 215 22.40 6.18 12.82
CA GLU A 215 23.17 5.07 12.27
C GLU A 215 22.23 3.93 11.91
N VAL A 216 21.31 3.55 12.80
CA VAL A 216 20.29 2.53 12.57
C VAL A 216 19.32 2.97 11.47
N TYR A 217 18.89 4.24 11.48
CA TYR A 217 18.05 4.80 10.42
C TYR A 217 18.72 4.66 9.05
N ARG A 218 19.98 5.03 8.92
CA ARG A 218 20.75 4.94 7.67
C ARG A 218 20.90 3.49 7.22
N HIS A 219 21.28 2.59 8.14
CA HIS A 219 21.43 1.18 7.85
C HIS A 219 20.11 0.56 7.38
N PHE A 220 19.02 0.85 8.07
CA PHE A 220 17.68 0.35 7.72
C PHE A 220 17.22 0.86 6.35
N THR A 221 17.43 2.15 6.09
CA THR A 221 17.11 2.78 4.82
C THR A 221 17.90 2.14 3.69
N ASP A 222 19.19 2.00 3.85
CA ASP A 222 20.09 1.36 2.89
C ASP A 222 19.70 -0.10 2.62
N TYR A 223 19.40 -0.86 3.68
CA TYR A 223 18.93 -2.23 3.58
C TYR A 223 17.64 -2.35 2.78
N VAL A 224 16.66 -1.47 3.04
CA VAL A 224 15.36 -1.47 2.34
C VAL A 224 15.53 -1.15 0.85
N PHE A 225 16.43 -0.20 0.50
CA PHE A 225 16.61 0.23 -0.88
C PHE A 225 17.44 -0.73 -1.74
N HIS A 226 18.42 -1.36 -1.14
CA HIS A 226 19.35 -2.26 -1.85
C HIS A 226 18.94 -3.73 -1.77
N GLN A 227 17.68 -4.04 -1.41
CA GLN A 227 17.18 -5.40 -1.44
C GLN A 227 17.20 -5.98 -2.86
N PRO A 228 17.54 -7.27 -3.03
CA PRO A 228 17.38 -7.98 -4.28
C PRO A 228 15.95 -7.83 -4.82
N LYS A 229 15.81 -7.72 -6.14
CA LYS A 229 14.50 -7.50 -6.80
C LYS A 229 13.47 -8.59 -6.54
N ASP A 230 13.92 -9.78 -6.15
CA ASP A 230 13.13 -10.96 -5.84
C ASP A 230 12.55 -10.98 -4.42
N ARG A 231 12.92 -10.00 -3.57
CA ARG A 231 12.38 -9.91 -2.20
C ARG A 231 11.31 -8.85 -2.10
N LEU A 232 10.27 -9.15 -1.31
CA LEU A 232 9.26 -8.18 -0.91
C LEU A 232 9.94 -7.01 -0.21
N LYS A 233 9.78 -5.82 -0.79
CA LYS A 233 10.37 -4.59 -0.24
C LYS A 233 9.39 -3.99 0.75
N TRP A 234 9.82 -3.89 1.98
CA TRP A 234 9.18 -3.04 2.97
C TRP A 234 9.63 -1.61 2.71
N GLY A 235 8.66 -0.70 2.66
CA GLY A 235 8.96 0.67 2.29
C GLY A 235 9.12 0.85 0.78
N TYR A 236 8.91 2.05 0.32
CA TYR A 236 8.83 2.33 -1.11
C TYR A 236 9.97 3.19 -1.58
N GLY A 237 10.63 3.70 -0.67
CA GLY A 237 11.70 4.61 -0.56
C GLY A 237 12.34 5.08 -1.84
N ARG A 238 11.74 6.06 -2.46
CA ARG A 238 12.49 6.87 -3.40
C ARG A 238 12.94 8.19 -2.82
N LEU A 239 12.26 8.67 -1.78
CA LEU A 239 12.65 9.94 -1.18
C LEU A 239 14.03 9.88 -0.52
N PRO A 240 14.43 8.85 0.24
CA PRO A 240 15.76 8.79 0.81
C PRO A 240 16.90 8.60 -0.19
N GLU A 241 16.65 8.12 -1.40
CA GLU A 241 17.64 8.21 -2.48
C GLU A 241 17.96 9.68 -2.82
N HIS A 242 17.07 10.60 -2.48
CA HIS A 242 17.14 12.01 -2.83
C HIS A 242 17.27 12.92 -1.64
N GLU A 243 16.68 12.58 -0.49
CA GLU A 243 16.62 13.43 0.70
C GLU A 243 16.52 12.63 1.99
N ASN A 244 17.35 12.97 2.98
CA ASN A 244 17.31 12.38 4.31
C ASN A 244 16.49 13.29 5.25
N LEU A 245 15.28 12.87 5.63
CA LEU A 245 14.42 13.62 6.54
C LEU A 245 14.76 13.45 8.03
N TYR A 246 15.71 12.59 8.38
CA TYR A 246 16.00 12.25 9.78
C TYR A 246 16.30 13.48 10.62
N GLY A 247 17.23 14.33 10.18
CA GLY A 247 17.62 15.56 10.89
C GLY A 247 16.42 16.48 11.13
N THR A 248 15.62 16.73 10.08
CA THR A 248 14.43 17.59 10.16
C THR A 248 13.40 17.05 11.16
N VAL A 249 13.13 15.74 11.13
CA VAL A 249 12.20 15.10 12.06
C VAL A 249 12.72 15.16 13.50
N LYS A 250 14.02 14.93 13.74
CA LYS A 250 14.58 15.03 15.09
C LYS A 250 14.54 16.46 15.65
N GLN A 251 14.76 17.47 14.83
CA GLN A 251 14.60 18.88 15.23
C GLN A 251 13.16 19.19 15.63
N LEU A 252 12.18 18.73 14.84
CA LEU A 252 10.76 18.90 15.14
C LEU A 252 10.36 18.19 16.45
N LEU A 253 10.87 16.97 16.71
CA LEU A 253 10.64 16.25 17.96
C LEU A 253 11.25 16.97 19.18
N GLN A 254 12.41 17.61 19.02
CA GLN A 254 12.97 18.44 20.07
C GLN A 254 12.09 19.66 20.37
N LYS A 255 11.57 20.31 19.33
CA LYS A 255 10.63 21.44 19.46
C LYS A 255 9.31 21.00 20.11
N GLU A 256 8.81 19.80 19.81
CA GLU A 256 7.62 19.22 20.46
C GLU A 256 7.82 19.08 21.96
N LYS A 257 8.96 18.52 22.39
CA LYS A 257 9.32 18.42 23.82
C LYS A 257 9.44 19.79 24.50
N GLN A 258 9.98 20.78 23.80
CA GLN A 258 10.06 22.16 24.31
C GLN A 258 8.67 22.76 24.52
N LEU A 259 7.73 22.55 23.59
CA LEU A 259 6.34 22.99 23.71
C LEU A 259 5.65 22.32 24.90
N GLU A 260 5.84 21.03 25.11
CA GLU A 260 5.29 20.30 26.26
C GLU A 260 5.78 20.88 27.61
N MET A 261 7.04 21.27 27.71
CA MET A 261 7.61 21.88 28.90
C MET A 261 7.10 23.32 29.15
N LEU A 262 6.68 24.01 28.09
CA LEU A 262 6.19 25.38 28.15
C LEU A 262 4.68 25.49 28.39
N THR A 263 3.95 24.38 28.52
CA THR A 263 2.51 24.34 28.84
C THR A 263 2.25 24.92 30.23
N GLY A 264 2.18 26.24 30.29
CA GLY A 264 1.96 27.04 31.53
C GLY A 264 2.27 28.52 31.37
N SER A 265 3.07 28.88 30.41
CA SER A 265 3.43 30.27 30.08
C SER A 265 2.98 30.57 28.66
N GLY A 266 1.90 31.26 28.46
CA GLY A 266 1.24 31.69 27.23
C GLY A 266 1.92 31.25 25.92
N MET A 267 1.15 30.64 25.01
CA MET A 267 1.65 30.05 23.77
C MET A 267 2.55 31.03 23.02
N LYS A 268 3.86 30.71 22.95
CA LYS A 268 4.78 31.36 22.01
C LYS A 268 4.74 30.60 20.70
N GLU A 269 4.57 31.31 19.61
CA GLU A 269 4.77 30.75 18.28
C GLU A 269 6.19 30.17 18.18
N MET A 270 6.29 28.92 17.70
CA MET A 270 7.57 28.27 17.47
C MET A 270 8.06 28.59 16.06
N ASP A 271 9.33 28.84 15.90
CA ASP A 271 9.95 29.07 14.59
C ASP A 271 10.25 27.73 13.89
N TYR A 272 9.60 27.52 12.74
CA TYR A 272 9.77 26.32 11.89
C TYR A 272 10.36 26.63 10.51
N ARG A 273 10.97 27.83 10.31
CA ARG A 273 11.45 28.26 8.98
C ARG A 273 12.47 27.30 8.36
N GLU A 274 13.39 26.79 9.17
CA GLU A 274 14.43 25.87 8.70
C GLU A 274 13.84 24.55 8.26
N GLU A 275 12.95 23.96 9.06
CA GLU A 275 12.32 22.69 8.74
C GLU A 275 11.36 22.83 7.55
N ILE A 276 10.64 23.93 7.45
CA ILE A 276 9.80 24.22 6.27
C ILE A 276 10.67 24.29 5.02
N THR A 277 11.79 24.98 5.05
CA THR A 277 12.71 25.09 3.92
C THR A 277 13.26 23.72 3.51
N SER A 278 13.66 22.90 4.48
CA SER A 278 14.13 21.53 4.25
C SER A 278 13.04 20.67 3.57
N LEU A 279 11.79 20.74 4.06
CA LEU A 279 10.67 19.97 3.49
C LEU A 279 10.26 20.47 2.10
N GLU A 280 10.28 21.76 1.86
CA GLU A 280 10.03 22.34 0.53
C GLU A 280 11.11 21.92 -0.47
N HIS A 281 12.37 21.82 -0.03
CA HIS A 281 13.45 21.28 -0.83
C HIS A 281 13.24 19.79 -1.16
N ALA A 282 12.86 18.99 -0.17
CA ALA A 282 12.50 17.58 -0.41
C ALA A 282 11.35 17.42 -1.42
N CYS A 283 10.32 18.28 -1.33
CA CYS A 283 9.26 18.32 -2.35
C CYS A 283 9.82 18.59 -3.75
N SER A 284 10.73 19.54 -3.91
CA SER A 284 11.27 19.90 -5.23
C SER A 284 12.03 18.74 -5.89
N LYS A 285 12.71 17.90 -5.10
CA LYS A 285 13.43 16.73 -5.61
C LYS A 285 12.51 15.60 -6.09
N LEU A 286 11.28 15.53 -5.60
CA LEU A 286 10.29 14.53 -6.04
C LEU A 286 9.58 14.92 -7.34
N VAL A 287 9.69 16.16 -7.77
CA VAL A 287 9.01 16.69 -8.99
C VAL A 287 9.90 16.55 -10.24
N VAL A 288 11.18 16.26 -10.09
CA VAL A 288 12.15 16.07 -11.17
C VAL A 288 12.25 14.60 -11.54
#